data_de35d2516c95fe324dff6e57fecd1d27
#
_entry.id   de35d2516c95fe324dff6e57fecd1d27
#
_cell.length_a   1.000
_cell.length_b   1.000
_cell.length_c   1.000
_cell.angle_alpha   90.00
_cell.angle_beta   90.00
_cell.angle_gamma   90.00
#
_symmetry.space_group_name_H-M   'P 1'
#
loop_
_entity.id
_entity.type
_entity.pdbx_description
1 polymer ?
#
loop_
_entity_poly.entity_id
_entity_poly.type
_entity_poly.pdbx_seq_one_letter_code
_entity_poly.pdbx_strand_id
1 'polypeptide(L)'
;MLILSLTKKDCIASFNWDSLLIQAYNRVNKITSDLPEMVFLHGNVSAGVCEDCKQLGPIINRCPKCNKPFSPVPLLYPVKYKNYHDNIFIRDQWNAFDDYLSRSGAVTIFGYSAPNSDIEASEIIKKAYSTYSIAHSLDRIEIIERPGFAEDEISTTWKNLLQRTKINCTIVYDFFDSSLAIAPRRTLEYNFEALEGGNYNKTYYSLRDCDTFSELETLMAPILDESPQNN
;
A
#
# COMPACT_ATOMS: atom_id res chain seq x y z
N MET A 1 -4.13 -12.25 2.29
CA MET A 1 -2.66 -12.32 2.31
C MET A 1 -2.03 -10.94 2.35
N LEU A 2 -2.07 -10.12 1.29
CA LEU A 2 -1.41 -8.80 1.22
C LEU A 2 -1.61 -7.92 2.48
N ILE A 3 -2.83 -7.76 2.98
CA ILE A 3 -3.11 -6.92 4.16
C ILE A 3 -2.46 -7.48 5.42
N LEU A 4 -2.44 -8.81 5.60
CA LEU A 4 -1.82 -9.46 6.76
C LEU A 4 -0.28 -9.46 6.70
N SER A 5 0.32 -9.25 5.53
CA SER A 5 1.77 -9.12 5.42
C SER A 5 2.30 -7.75 5.86
N LEU A 6 1.41 -6.83 6.20
CA LEU A 6 1.70 -5.46 6.64
C LEU A 6 1.21 -5.22 8.08
N THR A 7 1.65 -4.11 8.67
CA THR A 7 1.33 -3.70 10.05
C THR A 7 0.71 -2.31 10.08
N LYS A 8 0.26 -1.83 11.25
CA LYS A 8 -0.24 -0.46 11.45
C LYS A 8 0.76 0.65 11.14
N LYS A 9 2.04 0.32 10.91
CA LYS A 9 3.08 1.28 10.50
C LYS A 9 3.09 1.50 8.99
N ASP A 10 2.45 0.61 8.25
CA ASP A 10 2.45 0.57 6.80
C ASP A 10 1.17 1.20 6.23
N CYS A 11 1.21 1.51 4.93
CA CYS A 11 0.07 2.04 4.20
C CYS A 11 -0.11 1.29 2.88
N ILE A 12 -1.37 0.99 2.54
CA ILE A 12 -1.76 0.52 1.21
C ILE A 12 -2.44 1.67 0.48
N ALA A 13 -1.78 2.19 -0.55
CA ALA A 13 -2.35 3.20 -1.43
C ALA A 13 -2.93 2.54 -2.69
N SER A 14 -4.23 2.73 -2.92
CA SER A 14 -4.94 2.11 -4.03
C SER A 14 -5.47 3.16 -5.01
N PHE A 15 -5.23 2.92 -6.31
CA PHE A 15 -5.87 3.64 -7.41
C PHE A 15 -7.18 2.98 -7.86
N ASN A 16 -7.50 1.80 -7.33
CA ASN A 16 -8.70 1.05 -7.68
C ASN A 16 -9.94 1.58 -6.94
N TRP A 17 -11.06 1.65 -7.64
CA TRP A 17 -12.33 2.11 -7.09
C TRP A 17 -13.16 1.01 -6.44
N ASP A 18 -12.85 -0.26 -6.73
CA ASP A 18 -13.64 -1.39 -6.27
C ASP A 18 -13.58 -1.56 -4.75
N SER A 19 -14.46 -2.40 -4.23
CA SER A 19 -14.57 -2.66 -2.80
C SER A 19 -13.72 -3.83 -2.31
N LEU A 20 -12.96 -4.49 -3.16
CA LEU A 20 -12.28 -5.75 -2.83
C LEU A 20 -11.27 -5.58 -1.69
N LEU A 21 -10.49 -4.49 -1.71
CA LEU A 21 -9.53 -4.20 -0.65
C LEU A 21 -10.24 -3.97 0.71
N ILE A 22 -11.35 -3.23 0.71
CA ILE A 22 -12.15 -3.00 1.93
C ILE A 22 -12.77 -4.31 2.44
N GLN A 23 -13.28 -5.16 1.55
CA GLN A 23 -13.84 -6.46 1.93
C GLN A 23 -12.76 -7.37 2.51
N ALA A 24 -11.58 -7.41 1.91
CA ALA A 24 -10.44 -8.15 2.42
C ALA A 24 -10.00 -7.62 3.80
N TYR A 25 -9.94 -6.30 3.98
CA TYR A 25 -9.62 -5.68 5.26
C TYR A 25 -10.62 -6.07 6.35
N ASN A 26 -11.93 -5.96 6.09
CA ASN A 26 -12.97 -6.34 7.04
C ASN A 26 -12.91 -7.82 7.42
N ARG A 27 -12.43 -8.67 6.53
CA ARG A 27 -12.25 -10.10 6.79
C ARG A 27 -11.08 -10.35 7.73
N VAL A 28 -9.93 -9.72 7.48
CA VAL A 28 -8.72 -9.94 8.29
C VAL A 28 -8.70 -9.15 9.58
N ASN A 29 -9.50 -8.07 9.70
CA ASN A 29 -9.67 -7.32 10.95
C ASN A 29 -10.33 -8.13 12.08
N LYS A 30 -10.88 -9.31 11.75
CA LYS A 30 -11.33 -10.28 12.75
C LYS A 30 -10.19 -11.09 13.35
N ILE A 31 -9.04 -11.15 12.70
CA ILE A 31 -7.84 -11.87 13.13
C ILE A 31 -6.96 -10.95 13.98
N THR A 32 -6.72 -9.72 13.51
CA THR A 32 -5.86 -8.75 14.19
C THR A 32 -6.31 -7.32 13.88
N SER A 33 -6.10 -6.40 14.85
CA SER A 33 -6.28 -4.96 14.65
C SER A 33 -5.01 -4.26 14.20
N ASP A 34 -3.85 -4.94 14.21
CA ASP A 34 -2.58 -4.41 13.76
C ASP A 34 -2.48 -4.53 12.23
N LEU A 35 -3.21 -3.68 11.53
CA LEU A 35 -3.36 -3.67 10.08
C LEU A 35 -2.92 -2.31 9.49
N PRO A 36 -2.48 -2.30 8.22
CA PRO A 36 -2.04 -1.09 7.55
C PRO A 36 -3.17 -0.07 7.37
N GLU A 37 -2.82 1.20 7.31
CA GLU A 37 -3.74 2.21 6.82
C GLU A 37 -4.05 1.99 5.34
N MET A 38 -5.28 2.30 4.94
CA MET A 38 -5.69 2.20 3.54
C MET A 38 -6.09 3.58 3.02
N VAL A 39 -5.47 4.00 1.92
CA VAL A 39 -5.82 5.24 1.24
C VAL A 39 -6.27 4.94 -0.19
N PHE A 40 -7.33 5.63 -0.63
CA PHE A 40 -7.98 5.45 -1.92
C PHE A 40 -7.80 6.71 -2.77
N LEU A 41 -6.73 6.74 -3.53
CA LEU A 41 -6.24 7.93 -4.23
C LEU A 41 -7.19 8.42 -5.33
N HIS A 42 -7.98 7.55 -5.89
CA HIS A 42 -9.02 7.86 -6.90
C HIS A 42 -10.45 7.71 -6.36
N GLY A 43 -10.62 7.61 -5.04
CA GLY A 43 -11.91 7.31 -4.41
C GLY A 43 -12.19 5.81 -4.33
N ASN A 44 -13.34 5.46 -3.72
CA ASN A 44 -13.78 4.08 -3.60
C ASN A 44 -15.30 4.00 -3.55
N VAL A 45 -15.89 3.05 -4.27
CA VAL A 45 -17.36 2.88 -4.36
C VAL A 45 -18.02 2.51 -3.03
N SER A 46 -17.28 1.98 -2.08
CA SER A 46 -17.78 1.60 -0.76
C SER A 46 -17.60 2.68 0.31
N ALA A 47 -16.88 3.76 -0.01
CA ALA A 47 -16.62 4.86 0.90
C ALA A 47 -17.70 5.94 0.81
N GLY A 48 -18.01 6.54 1.95
CA GLY A 48 -18.93 7.66 2.04
C GLY A 48 -18.42 8.73 3.00
N VAL A 49 -18.90 9.95 2.83
CA VAL A 49 -18.60 11.11 3.66
C VAL A 49 -19.87 11.71 4.22
N CYS A 50 -19.85 12.07 5.50
CA CYS A 50 -20.86 12.94 6.08
C CYS A 50 -20.45 14.39 5.84
N GLU A 51 -21.19 15.11 5.02
CA GLU A 51 -20.85 16.48 4.64
C GLU A 51 -20.89 17.46 5.82
N ASP A 52 -21.77 17.21 6.80
CA ASP A 52 -21.89 18.07 7.98
C ASP A 52 -20.77 17.82 8.99
N CYS A 53 -20.48 16.55 9.27
CA CYS A 53 -19.54 16.15 10.32
C CYS A 53 -18.12 15.87 9.80
N LYS A 54 -17.94 15.84 8.48
CA LYS A 54 -16.67 15.46 7.80
C LYS A 54 -16.14 14.08 8.26
N GLN A 55 -17.08 13.19 8.64
CA GLN A 55 -16.76 11.82 9.01
C GLN A 55 -16.76 10.94 7.78
N LEU A 56 -15.77 10.05 7.70
CA LEU A 56 -15.69 9.00 6.69
C LEU A 56 -16.23 7.69 7.25
N GLY A 57 -16.77 6.86 6.38
CA GLY A 57 -17.27 5.54 6.74
C GLY A 57 -17.79 4.77 5.54
N PRO A 58 -18.22 3.52 5.75
CA PRO A 58 -18.87 2.75 4.70
C PRO A 58 -20.17 3.45 4.24
N ILE A 59 -20.35 3.56 2.92
CA ILE A 59 -21.50 4.25 2.29
C ILE A 59 -22.85 3.71 2.74
N ILE A 60 -22.89 2.42 3.11
CA ILE A 60 -24.11 1.74 3.58
C ILE A 60 -24.47 2.08 5.02
N ASN A 61 -23.58 2.70 5.77
CA ASN A 61 -23.77 3.05 7.17
C ASN A 61 -24.30 4.49 7.32
N ARG A 62 -24.49 4.87 8.57
CA ARG A 62 -24.85 6.24 8.96
C ARG A 62 -23.75 6.88 9.77
N CYS A 63 -23.64 8.19 9.67
CA CYS A 63 -22.67 8.97 10.44
C CYS A 63 -22.85 8.74 11.95
N PRO A 64 -21.82 8.31 12.68
CA PRO A 64 -21.93 8.07 14.12
C PRO A 64 -22.15 9.33 14.94
N LYS A 65 -21.86 10.53 14.38
CA LYS A 65 -22.05 11.81 15.07
C LYS A 65 -23.46 12.39 14.92
N CYS A 66 -24.05 12.36 13.71
CA CYS A 66 -25.31 13.01 13.41
C CYS A 66 -26.39 12.07 12.88
N ASN A 67 -26.09 10.80 12.72
CA ASN A 67 -26.99 9.75 12.22
C ASN A 67 -27.55 10.00 10.80
N LYS A 68 -26.98 10.94 10.03
CA LYS A 68 -27.32 11.14 8.61
C LYS A 68 -26.66 10.03 7.75
N PRO A 69 -27.26 9.67 6.60
CA PRO A 69 -26.61 8.78 5.65
C PRO A 69 -25.33 9.42 5.13
N PHE A 70 -24.36 8.60 4.76
CA PHE A 70 -23.16 9.06 4.08
C PHE A 70 -23.49 9.37 2.61
N SER A 71 -22.91 10.45 2.09
CA SER A 71 -22.88 10.75 0.65
C SER A 71 -21.70 9.99 -0.01
N PRO A 72 -21.85 9.53 -1.27
CA PRO A 72 -20.74 8.90 -1.99
C PRO A 72 -19.53 9.82 -2.09
N VAL A 73 -18.32 9.28 -1.94
CA VAL A 73 -17.11 10.01 -2.28
C VAL A 73 -16.95 10.10 -3.80
N PRO A 74 -16.32 11.16 -4.33
CA PRO A 74 -16.07 11.26 -5.76
C PRO A 74 -15.13 10.15 -6.23
N LEU A 75 -15.36 9.69 -7.47
CA LEU A 75 -14.45 8.80 -8.17
C LEU A 75 -13.70 9.58 -9.23
N LEU A 76 -12.38 9.52 -9.21
CA LEU A 76 -11.55 10.18 -10.20
C LEU A 76 -11.33 9.25 -11.39
N TYR A 77 -11.94 9.59 -12.52
CA TYR A 77 -11.81 8.82 -13.76
C TYR A 77 -10.40 9.00 -14.36
N PRO A 78 -9.94 8.07 -15.23
CA PRO A 78 -8.65 8.15 -15.90
C PRO A 78 -8.63 9.21 -16.99
N VAL A 79 -8.77 10.49 -16.61
CA VAL A 79 -8.69 11.67 -17.47
C VAL A 79 -7.34 12.38 -17.25
N LYS A 80 -6.88 13.10 -18.26
CA LYS A 80 -5.54 13.71 -18.30
C LYS A 80 -5.28 14.74 -17.19
N TYR A 81 -6.34 15.44 -16.76
CA TYR A 81 -6.27 16.42 -15.67
C TYR A 81 -7.32 16.02 -14.64
N LYS A 82 -6.86 15.70 -13.44
CA LYS A 82 -7.69 15.35 -12.29
C LYS A 82 -7.45 16.38 -11.21
N ASN A 83 -8.51 16.97 -10.70
CA ASN A 83 -8.37 17.94 -9.63
C ASN A 83 -8.39 17.22 -8.26
N TYR A 84 -7.22 16.84 -7.78
CA TYR A 84 -7.06 16.18 -6.47
C TYR A 84 -7.33 17.11 -5.28
N HIS A 85 -7.38 18.43 -5.51
CA HIS A 85 -7.50 19.41 -4.44
C HIS A 85 -8.93 19.91 -4.16
N ASP A 86 -9.86 19.75 -5.10
CA ASP A 86 -11.22 20.29 -4.96
C ASP A 86 -12.08 19.52 -3.95
N ASN A 87 -11.84 18.23 -3.80
CA ASN A 87 -12.58 17.42 -2.86
C ASN A 87 -11.75 17.09 -1.62
N ILE A 88 -12.30 17.42 -0.45
CA ILE A 88 -11.62 17.22 0.84
C ILE A 88 -11.24 15.77 1.09
N PHE A 89 -12.09 14.79 0.71
CA PHE A 89 -11.79 13.38 0.86
C PHE A 89 -10.54 13.00 0.05
N ILE A 90 -10.56 13.30 -1.25
CA ILE A 90 -9.45 12.96 -2.16
C ILE A 90 -8.15 13.63 -1.69
N ARG A 91 -8.21 14.90 -1.35
CA ARG A 91 -7.06 15.66 -0.83
C ARG A 91 -6.48 15.02 0.43
N ASP A 92 -7.32 14.61 1.37
CA ASP A 92 -6.87 14.00 2.62
C ASP A 92 -6.25 12.61 2.37
N GLN A 93 -6.77 11.83 1.40
CA GLN A 93 -6.14 10.57 0.97
C GLN A 93 -4.74 10.79 0.38
N TRP A 94 -4.58 11.82 -0.48
CA TRP A 94 -3.29 12.17 -1.06
C TRP A 94 -2.31 12.72 -0.02
N ASN A 95 -2.76 13.52 0.94
CA ASN A 95 -1.92 14.02 2.03
C ASN A 95 -1.41 12.86 2.91
N ALA A 96 -2.27 11.91 3.25
CA ALA A 96 -1.87 10.72 3.99
C ALA A 96 -0.85 9.87 3.21
N PHE A 97 -1.08 9.68 1.90
CA PHE A 97 -0.13 8.98 1.04
C PHE A 97 1.24 9.68 0.98
N ASP A 98 1.27 11.02 0.81
CA ASP A 98 2.52 11.80 0.79
C ASP A 98 3.29 11.64 2.11
N ASP A 99 2.61 11.70 3.25
CA ASP A 99 3.21 11.51 4.56
C ASP A 99 3.82 10.10 4.72
N TYR A 100 3.10 9.04 4.36
CA TYR A 100 3.65 7.68 4.39
C TYR A 100 4.81 7.49 3.42
N LEU A 101 4.66 7.96 2.18
CA LEU A 101 5.68 7.82 1.16
C LEU A 101 6.98 8.53 1.54
N SER A 102 6.86 9.72 2.14
CA SER A 102 8.01 10.55 2.52
C SER A 102 8.90 9.92 3.60
N ARG A 103 8.35 9.04 4.43
CA ARG A 103 9.07 8.37 5.54
C ARG A 103 9.25 6.87 5.33
N SER A 104 8.86 6.35 4.15
CA SER A 104 8.98 4.92 3.86
C SER A 104 10.44 4.54 3.54
N GLY A 105 10.93 3.43 4.09
CA GLY A 105 12.21 2.81 3.74
C GLY A 105 12.10 1.86 2.53
N ALA A 106 10.91 1.31 2.29
CA ALA A 106 10.63 0.42 1.18
C ALA A 106 9.26 0.72 0.57
N VAL A 107 9.15 0.58 -0.74
CA VAL A 107 7.88 0.70 -1.47
C VAL A 107 7.69 -0.51 -2.36
N THR A 108 6.55 -1.16 -2.23
CA THR A 108 6.11 -2.21 -3.14
C THR A 108 5.02 -1.67 -4.07
N ILE A 109 5.22 -1.81 -5.36
CA ILE A 109 4.31 -1.38 -6.41
C ILE A 109 3.64 -2.63 -6.99
N PHE A 110 2.32 -2.69 -6.93
CA PHE A 110 1.58 -3.86 -7.39
C PHE A 110 0.59 -3.49 -8.48
N GLY A 111 0.90 -3.86 -9.73
CA GLY A 111 0.03 -3.69 -10.90
C GLY A 111 -0.28 -2.23 -11.27
N TYR A 112 0.54 -1.27 -10.86
CA TYR A 112 0.42 0.14 -11.25
C TYR A 112 1.56 0.54 -12.17
N SER A 113 1.24 0.91 -13.39
CA SER A 113 2.22 1.21 -14.45
C SER A 113 2.60 2.68 -14.57
N ALA A 114 2.14 3.55 -13.65
CA ALA A 114 2.32 5.01 -13.71
C ALA A 114 1.99 5.59 -15.11
N PRO A 115 0.76 5.42 -15.60
CA PRO A 115 0.41 5.79 -16.95
C PRO A 115 0.57 7.30 -17.17
N ASN A 116 0.93 7.70 -18.39
CA ASN A 116 1.09 9.12 -18.77
C ASN A 116 -0.18 9.98 -18.57
N SER A 117 -1.34 9.35 -18.37
CA SER A 117 -2.59 10.02 -18.01
C SER A 117 -2.67 10.44 -16.53
N ASP A 118 -1.80 9.92 -15.68
CA ASP A 118 -1.76 10.22 -14.25
C ASP A 118 -0.62 11.20 -13.90
N ILE A 119 -0.58 12.34 -14.62
CA ILE A 119 0.49 13.35 -14.49
C ILE A 119 0.59 13.86 -13.05
N GLU A 120 -0.54 14.24 -12.44
CA GLU A 120 -0.56 14.78 -11.07
C GLU A 120 -0.09 13.74 -10.04
N ALA A 121 -0.53 12.47 -10.19
CA ALA A 121 -0.04 11.38 -9.36
C ALA A 121 1.47 11.22 -9.44
N SER A 122 1.99 11.27 -10.68
CA SER A 122 3.43 11.19 -10.93
C SER A 122 4.19 12.37 -10.33
N GLU A 123 3.64 13.58 -10.37
CA GLU A 123 4.26 14.78 -9.78
C GLU A 123 4.26 14.73 -8.24
N ILE A 124 3.18 14.24 -7.61
CA ILE A 124 3.10 14.06 -6.16
C ILE A 124 4.13 13.02 -5.70
N ILE A 125 4.21 11.89 -6.40
CA ILE A 125 5.20 10.85 -6.12
C ILE A 125 6.62 11.41 -6.26
N LYS A 126 6.92 12.13 -7.33
CA LYS A 126 8.22 12.78 -7.54
C LYS A 126 8.55 13.76 -6.42
N LYS A 127 7.59 14.61 -6.04
CA LYS A 127 7.77 15.61 -4.98
C LYS A 127 8.07 14.95 -3.64
N ALA A 128 7.33 13.91 -3.25
CA ALA A 128 7.56 13.19 -2.00
C ALA A 128 9.00 12.68 -1.91
N TYR A 129 9.57 12.17 -3.00
CA TYR A 129 10.95 11.70 -3.04
C TYR A 129 12.01 12.79 -3.21
N SER A 130 11.68 13.95 -3.80
CA SER A 130 12.63 15.05 -4.02
C SER A 130 12.87 15.90 -2.78
N THR A 131 11.89 16.01 -1.90
CA THR A 131 11.90 16.91 -0.73
C THR A 131 12.73 16.34 0.42
N TYR A 132 12.92 15.04 0.49
CA TYR A 132 13.62 14.36 1.58
C TYR A 132 15.01 13.90 1.14
N SER A 133 15.95 14.85 1.08
CA SER A 133 17.35 14.55 0.86
C SER A 133 18.02 14.06 2.17
N ILE A 134 18.78 12.98 2.09
CA ILE A 134 19.87 12.55 2.98
C ILE A 134 19.49 11.79 4.26
N ALA A 135 18.37 12.06 4.93
CA ALA A 135 18.07 11.44 6.23
C ALA A 135 17.14 10.21 6.17
N HIS A 136 16.40 10.02 5.10
CA HIS A 136 15.52 8.87 4.90
C HIS A 136 15.80 8.31 3.51
N SER A 137 16.64 7.30 3.45
CA SER A 137 16.90 6.59 2.20
C SER A 137 15.76 5.62 1.95
N LEU A 138 14.93 5.91 0.94
CA LEU A 138 14.22 4.81 0.28
C LEU A 138 15.30 3.91 -0.32
N ASP A 139 15.55 2.80 0.33
CA ASP A 139 16.63 1.90 -0.06
C ASP A 139 16.16 0.88 -1.09
N ARG A 140 14.84 0.65 -1.19
CA ARG A 140 14.30 -0.41 -2.02
C ARG A 140 12.95 -0.10 -2.64
N ILE A 141 12.82 -0.43 -3.94
CA ILE A 141 11.55 -0.56 -4.65
C ILE A 141 11.40 -2.00 -5.09
N GLU A 142 10.28 -2.61 -4.76
CA GLU A 142 9.86 -3.90 -5.28
C GLU A 142 8.65 -3.71 -6.18
N ILE A 143 8.69 -4.26 -7.38
CA ILE A 143 7.61 -4.16 -8.36
C ILE A 143 7.06 -5.56 -8.61
N ILE A 144 5.77 -5.73 -8.35
CA ILE A 144 5.03 -6.96 -8.66
C ILE A 144 4.25 -6.69 -9.94
N GLU A 145 4.69 -7.29 -11.05
CA GLU A 145 4.09 -7.07 -12.37
C GLU A 145 3.72 -8.41 -13.04
N ARG A 146 2.84 -8.36 -14.01
CA ARG A 146 2.46 -9.54 -14.77
C ARG A 146 3.61 -9.99 -15.69
N PRO A 147 3.77 -11.30 -15.94
CA PRO A 147 4.73 -11.79 -16.94
C PRO A 147 4.48 -11.17 -18.33
N GLY A 148 5.56 -10.88 -19.06
CA GLY A 148 5.49 -10.36 -20.44
C GLY A 148 5.83 -8.88 -20.59
N PHE A 149 6.12 -8.17 -19.52
CA PHE A 149 6.71 -6.82 -19.58
C PHE A 149 8.24 -6.89 -19.52
N ALA A 150 8.90 -6.02 -20.27
CA ALA A 150 10.36 -5.96 -20.25
C ALA A 150 10.85 -5.30 -18.92
N GLU A 151 11.74 -5.99 -18.23
CA GLU A 151 12.29 -5.48 -16.94
C GLU A 151 12.93 -4.11 -17.08
N ASP A 152 13.65 -3.87 -18.17
CA ASP A 152 14.32 -2.60 -18.43
C ASP A 152 13.33 -1.44 -18.59
N GLU A 153 12.18 -1.66 -19.20
CA GLU A 153 11.13 -0.65 -19.38
C GLU A 153 10.49 -0.31 -18.04
N ILE A 154 10.11 -1.33 -17.25
CA ILE A 154 9.52 -1.16 -15.93
C ILE A 154 10.49 -0.43 -15.01
N SER A 155 11.72 -0.93 -14.91
CA SER A 155 12.77 -0.36 -14.08
C SER A 155 13.10 1.08 -14.48
N THR A 156 13.18 1.38 -15.77
CA THR A 156 13.46 2.71 -16.29
C THR A 156 12.34 3.69 -15.97
N THR A 157 11.07 3.28 -16.14
CA THR A 157 9.91 4.10 -15.82
C THR A 157 9.93 4.53 -14.36
N TRP A 158 10.14 3.60 -13.44
CA TRP A 158 10.14 3.90 -12.02
C TRP A 158 11.39 4.66 -11.55
N LYS A 159 12.57 4.37 -12.10
CA LYS A 159 13.79 5.15 -11.82
C LYS A 159 13.65 6.60 -12.30
N ASN A 160 13.08 6.81 -13.48
CA ASN A 160 12.84 8.14 -14.02
C ASN A 160 11.77 8.89 -13.20
N LEU A 161 10.69 8.19 -12.81
CA LEU A 161 9.64 8.77 -11.98
C LEU A 161 10.18 9.24 -10.64
N LEU A 162 11.03 8.44 -10.00
CA LEU A 162 11.58 8.73 -8.68
C LEU A 162 12.86 9.56 -8.73
N GLN A 163 13.33 9.92 -9.92
CA GLN A 163 14.54 10.73 -10.15
C GLN A 163 15.81 10.22 -9.44
N ARG A 164 15.87 8.91 -9.17
CA ARG A 164 16.99 8.27 -8.46
C ARG A 164 17.57 7.14 -9.29
N THR A 165 18.83 7.27 -9.68
CA THR A 165 19.55 6.26 -10.48
C THR A 165 20.15 5.13 -9.64
N LYS A 166 20.15 5.23 -8.30
CA LYS A 166 20.81 4.28 -7.39
C LYS A 166 19.86 3.50 -6.48
N ILE A 167 18.56 3.47 -6.76
CA ILE A 167 17.62 2.68 -5.97
C ILE A 167 17.72 1.22 -6.40
N ASN A 168 17.79 0.31 -5.43
CA ASN A 168 17.62 -1.11 -5.68
C ASN A 168 16.18 -1.37 -6.10
N CYS A 169 15.99 -1.69 -7.38
CA CYS A 169 14.70 -2.05 -7.94
C CYS A 169 14.69 -3.55 -8.20
N THR A 170 13.79 -4.27 -7.54
CA THR A 170 13.56 -5.69 -7.76
C THR A 170 12.21 -5.87 -8.45
N ILE A 171 12.16 -6.68 -9.51
CA ILE A 171 10.92 -7.00 -10.21
C ILE A 171 10.63 -8.47 -9.98
N VAL A 172 9.39 -8.76 -9.57
CA VAL A 172 8.86 -10.12 -9.43
C VAL A 172 7.56 -10.24 -10.21
N TYR A 173 7.27 -11.43 -10.69
CA TYR A 173 6.11 -11.68 -11.56
C TYR A 173 4.99 -12.45 -10.87
N ASP A 174 5.15 -12.70 -9.57
CA ASP A 174 4.16 -13.31 -8.71
C ASP A 174 4.21 -12.65 -7.34
N PHE A 175 3.05 -12.40 -6.73
CA PHE A 175 2.96 -11.90 -5.35
C PHE A 175 3.74 -12.79 -4.36
N PHE A 176 3.68 -14.09 -4.54
CA PHE A 176 4.36 -15.04 -3.66
C PHE A 176 5.88 -15.04 -3.76
N ASP A 177 6.46 -14.40 -4.78
CA ASP A 177 7.89 -14.18 -4.91
C ASP A 177 8.33 -12.83 -4.30
N SER A 178 7.37 -12.03 -3.85
CA SER A 178 7.65 -10.74 -3.21
C SER A 178 8.12 -10.91 -1.77
N SER A 179 8.87 -9.92 -1.30
CA SER A 179 9.30 -9.84 0.11
C SER A 179 8.11 -9.79 1.08
N LEU A 180 6.96 -9.25 0.64
CA LEU A 180 5.72 -9.23 1.41
C LEU A 180 5.16 -10.64 1.69
N ALA A 181 5.29 -11.55 0.73
CA ALA A 181 4.81 -12.92 0.87
C ALA A 181 5.83 -13.86 1.47
N ILE A 182 7.13 -13.62 1.25
CA ILE A 182 8.23 -14.44 1.80
C ILE A 182 8.41 -14.17 3.30
N ALA A 183 8.32 -12.91 3.71
CA ALA A 183 8.53 -12.48 5.09
C ALA A 183 7.41 -11.54 5.56
N PRO A 184 6.17 -12.02 5.69
CA PRO A 184 5.04 -11.20 6.09
C PRO A 184 5.31 -10.55 7.45
N ARG A 185 4.99 -9.23 7.55
CA ARG A 185 5.21 -8.36 8.72
C ARG A 185 6.68 -8.09 9.09
N ARG A 186 7.63 -8.72 8.40
CA ARG A 186 9.08 -8.61 8.62
C ARG A 186 9.84 -8.28 7.35
N THR A 187 9.17 -7.67 6.39
CA THR A 187 9.72 -7.35 5.06
C THR A 187 11.01 -6.53 5.14
N LEU A 188 11.08 -5.58 6.06
CA LEU A 188 12.27 -4.74 6.23
C LEU A 188 13.45 -5.53 6.78
N GLU A 189 13.25 -6.37 7.81
CA GLU A 189 14.28 -7.24 8.38
C GLU A 189 14.83 -8.19 7.31
N TYR A 190 13.95 -8.84 6.57
CA TYR A 190 14.32 -9.73 5.46
C TYR A 190 15.19 -9.03 4.41
N ASN A 191 14.82 -7.80 4.06
CA ASN A 191 15.56 -7.02 3.08
C ASN A 191 16.95 -6.63 3.58
N PHE A 192 17.12 -6.28 4.86
CA PHE A 192 18.42 -6.01 5.46
C PHE A 192 19.30 -7.26 5.52
N GLU A 193 18.76 -8.39 5.95
CA GLU A 193 19.50 -9.66 5.99
C GLU A 193 19.97 -10.09 4.58
N ALA A 194 19.15 -9.88 3.57
CA ALA A 194 19.51 -10.15 2.17
C ALA A 194 20.69 -9.28 1.68
N LEU A 195 20.80 -8.02 2.15
CA LEU A 195 21.89 -7.11 1.82
C LEU A 195 23.19 -7.48 2.55
N GLU A 196 23.12 -8.02 3.77
CA GLU A 196 24.27 -8.39 4.59
C GLU A 196 24.90 -9.74 4.20
N GLY A 197 24.48 -10.36 3.12
CA GLY A 197 25.09 -11.60 2.58
C GLY A 197 24.42 -12.90 3.01
N GLY A 198 23.17 -12.84 3.45
CA GLY A 198 22.29 -14.00 3.47
C GLY A 198 22.50 -15.01 4.59
N ASN A 199 23.07 -14.63 5.73
CA ASN A 199 22.99 -15.46 6.94
C ASN A 199 21.58 -15.34 7.53
N TYR A 200 20.61 -16.01 6.89
CA TYR A 200 19.24 -16.09 7.39
C TYR A 200 19.19 -16.93 8.67
N ASN A 201 19.43 -16.29 9.81
CA ASN A 201 19.31 -16.94 11.12
C ASN A 201 17.84 -17.04 11.59
N LYS A 202 16.91 -16.46 10.84
CA LYS A 202 15.48 -16.49 11.15
C LYS A 202 14.71 -17.32 10.14
N THR A 203 13.75 -18.10 10.61
CA THR A 203 12.78 -18.78 9.75
C THR A 203 11.71 -17.78 9.36
N TYR A 204 11.54 -17.54 8.06
CA TYR A 204 10.44 -16.78 7.51
C TYR A 204 9.33 -17.73 7.06
N TYR A 205 8.09 -17.33 7.31
CA TYR A 205 6.91 -18.12 6.97
C TYR A 205 6.35 -17.61 5.64
N SER A 206 6.49 -18.37 4.58
CA SER A 206 6.00 -17.98 3.26
C SER A 206 4.48 -18.12 3.16
N LEU A 207 3.81 -17.10 2.64
CA LEU A 207 2.37 -17.13 2.36
C LEU A 207 2.01 -18.05 1.18
N ARG A 208 3.00 -18.55 0.42
CA ARG A 208 2.78 -19.44 -0.72
C ARG A 208 2.13 -20.76 -0.32
N ASP A 209 2.38 -21.21 0.90
CA ASP A 209 1.91 -22.50 1.39
C ASP A 209 0.47 -22.48 1.93
N CYS A 210 -0.27 -21.37 1.69
CA CYS A 210 -1.64 -21.20 2.16
C CYS A 210 -2.63 -21.18 0.98
N ASP A 211 -3.44 -22.24 0.85
CA ASP A 211 -4.51 -22.31 -0.15
C ASP A 211 -5.86 -21.84 0.40
N THR A 212 -6.04 -21.89 1.72
CA THR A 212 -7.29 -21.53 2.38
C THR A 212 -7.11 -20.41 3.40
N PHE A 213 -8.21 -19.76 3.76
CA PHE A 213 -8.19 -18.73 4.79
C PHE A 213 -7.83 -19.29 6.18
N SER A 214 -8.24 -20.51 6.48
CA SER A 214 -7.91 -21.18 7.75
C SER A 214 -6.42 -21.52 7.86
N GLU A 215 -5.80 -21.95 6.77
CA GLU A 215 -4.35 -22.16 6.72
C GLU A 215 -3.60 -20.84 6.92
N LEU A 216 -4.08 -19.78 6.29
CA LEU A 216 -3.52 -18.43 6.48
C LEU A 216 -3.63 -17.97 7.95
N GLU A 217 -4.76 -18.18 8.62
CA GLU A 217 -4.92 -17.88 10.05
C GLU A 217 -3.92 -18.68 10.90
N THR A 218 -3.78 -19.95 10.62
CA THR A 218 -2.86 -20.86 11.35
C THR A 218 -1.40 -20.43 11.15
N LEU A 219 -1.00 -20.10 9.92
CA LEU A 219 0.35 -19.65 9.60
C LEU A 219 0.66 -18.29 10.24
N MET A 220 -0.31 -17.38 10.26
CA MET A 220 -0.11 -16.03 10.78
C MET A 220 -0.14 -15.97 12.31
N ALA A 221 -0.76 -16.92 13.01
CA ALA A 221 -0.89 -16.90 14.47
C ALA A 221 0.45 -16.68 15.20
N PRO A 222 1.53 -17.46 14.99
CA PRO A 222 2.81 -17.24 15.65
C PRO A 222 3.44 -15.89 15.30
N ILE A 223 3.27 -15.42 14.05
CA ILE A 223 3.82 -14.14 13.59
C ILE A 223 3.12 -12.97 14.29
N LEU A 224 1.82 -13.09 14.54
CA LEU A 224 1.03 -12.07 15.23
C LEU A 224 1.34 -12.01 16.72
N ASP A 225 1.59 -13.18 17.35
CA ASP A 225 1.96 -13.28 18.76
C ASP A 225 3.36 -12.71 19.05
N GLU A 226 4.30 -12.82 18.10
CA GLU A 226 5.65 -12.25 18.22
C GLU A 226 5.71 -10.74 17.94
N SER A 227 4.66 -10.15 17.38
CA SER A 227 4.62 -8.71 17.14
C SER A 227 4.59 -7.98 18.49
N PRO A 228 5.48 -7.00 18.78
CA PRO A 228 5.48 -6.30 20.06
C PRO A 228 4.13 -5.64 20.25
N GLN A 229 3.38 -6.11 21.25
CA GLN A 229 2.19 -5.42 21.73
C GLN A 229 2.69 -4.10 22.35
N ASN A 230 2.75 -3.04 21.54
CA ASN A 230 3.04 -1.72 22.06
C ASN A 230 1.83 -1.28 22.93
N ASN A 231 2.00 -1.41 24.24
CA ASN A 231 1.20 -0.72 25.24
C ASN A 231 1.34 0.80 25.12
#